data_e21a70a316f6e7eebe4d7388b0d6b50d
#
_entry.id   e21a70a316f6e7eebe4d7388b0d6b50d
#
_cell.length_a   1.000
_cell.length_b   1.000
_cell.length_c   1.000
_cell.angle_alpha   90.00
_cell.angle_beta   90.00
_cell.angle_gamma   90.00
#
_symmetry.space_group_name_H-M   'P 1'
#
loop_
_entity.id
_entity.type
_entity.pdbx_description
1 polymer ?
#
loop_
_entity_poly.entity_id
_entity_poly.type
_entity_poly.pdbx_seq_one_letter_code
_entity_poly.pdbx_strand_id
1 'polypeptide(L)'
;MGPFRAFLDPYSFTVQRSNHVPDMRVIGIDPGYGRVGWGVVEGRRHELASRAWGCIETAKETPMPARMLEVWRATNAILDEWTPDGMAIETLYFSKNVTTAMQVAEVRGIIRLAAAERELPVAEYAPNQIKLAVTGSGRADKKQVQEMVRRVLALDAIPRPDDAADALACAVCHLHSLR
;
A
#
# COMPACT_ATOMS: atom_id res chain seq x y z
N MET A 1 22.34 -31.09 -59.72
CA MET A 1 22.19 -29.87 -58.88
C MET A 1 20.75 -29.79 -58.46
N GLY A 2 20.44 -30.27 -57.25
CA GLY A 2 19.07 -30.21 -56.69
C GLY A 2 18.97 -29.07 -55.69
N PRO A 3 17.79 -28.48 -55.50
CA PRO A 3 17.64 -27.30 -54.64
C PRO A 3 17.68 -27.66 -53.15
N PHE A 4 18.50 -26.96 -52.40
CA PHE A 4 18.56 -26.96 -50.93
C PHE A 4 17.17 -26.60 -50.37
N ARG A 5 16.51 -27.56 -49.69
CA ARG A 5 15.38 -27.26 -48.82
C ARG A 5 15.91 -26.59 -47.55
N ALA A 6 15.58 -25.33 -47.38
CA ALA A 6 15.76 -24.64 -46.07
C ALA A 6 14.88 -25.33 -45.03
N PHE A 7 15.52 -25.93 -44.02
CA PHE A 7 14.84 -26.38 -42.81
C PHE A 7 14.37 -25.14 -42.04
N LEU A 8 13.07 -24.93 -41.99
CA LEU A 8 12.46 -23.98 -41.06
C LEU A 8 12.62 -24.54 -39.66
N ASP A 9 13.32 -23.79 -38.81
CA ASP A 9 13.48 -24.08 -37.39
C ASP A 9 12.12 -23.96 -36.68
N PRO A 10 11.55 -25.09 -36.15
CA PRO A 10 10.23 -25.07 -35.51
C PRO A 10 10.23 -24.41 -34.13
N TYR A 11 11.35 -23.84 -33.64
CA TYR A 11 11.47 -23.24 -32.31
C TYR A 11 11.74 -21.73 -32.30
N SER A 12 11.58 -21.04 -33.42
CA SER A 12 11.66 -19.60 -33.43
C SER A 12 10.35 -18.98 -32.86
N PHE A 13 10.18 -19.05 -31.55
CA PHE A 13 9.19 -18.27 -30.84
C PHE A 13 9.69 -16.84 -30.73
N THR A 14 9.13 -15.93 -31.52
CA THR A 14 9.25 -14.52 -31.28
C THR A 14 8.37 -14.18 -30.08
N VAL A 15 8.97 -14.21 -28.88
CA VAL A 15 8.31 -13.68 -27.68
C VAL A 15 8.23 -12.17 -27.87
N GLN A 16 7.11 -11.67 -28.35
CA GLN A 16 6.76 -10.26 -28.17
C GLN A 16 6.55 -10.06 -26.68
N ARG A 17 7.60 -9.62 -25.98
CA ARG A 17 7.44 -9.04 -24.65
C ARG A 17 6.65 -7.76 -24.84
N SER A 18 5.36 -7.80 -24.57
CA SER A 18 4.60 -6.58 -24.38
C SER A 18 5.24 -5.89 -23.17
N ASN A 19 5.81 -4.71 -23.35
CA ASN A 19 6.29 -3.85 -22.27
C ASN A 19 5.11 -3.26 -21.46
N HIS A 20 3.97 -3.91 -21.50
CA HIS A 20 2.80 -3.51 -20.74
C HIS A 20 2.95 -4.05 -19.32
N VAL A 21 3.46 -3.23 -18.43
CA VAL A 21 3.38 -3.48 -16.99
C VAL A 21 1.89 -3.42 -16.65
N PRO A 22 1.29 -4.50 -16.12
CA PRO A 22 -0.12 -4.46 -15.76
C PRO A 22 -0.34 -3.42 -14.65
N ASP A 23 -1.55 -2.87 -14.60
CA ASP A 23 -1.95 -2.04 -13.48
C ASP A 23 -1.90 -2.89 -12.21
N MET A 24 -1.30 -2.35 -11.16
CA MET A 24 -1.23 -2.99 -9.85
C MET A 24 -2.20 -2.32 -8.88
N ARG A 25 -2.85 -3.13 -8.07
CA ARG A 25 -3.67 -2.67 -6.96
C ARG A 25 -2.90 -2.85 -5.66
N VAL A 26 -2.64 -1.76 -4.98
CA VAL A 26 -1.86 -1.74 -3.74
C VAL A 26 -2.72 -1.19 -2.61
N ILE A 27 -2.74 -1.90 -1.49
CA ILE A 27 -3.28 -1.37 -0.24
C ILE A 27 -2.14 -0.72 0.57
N GLY A 28 -2.32 0.54 0.90
CA GLY A 28 -1.46 1.26 1.86
C GLY A 28 -2.05 1.21 3.26
N ILE A 29 -1.20 1.08 4.25
CA ILE A 29 -1.58 1.00 5.67
C ILE A 29 -0.75 2.00 6.47
N ASP A 30 -1.44 2.82 7.27
CA ASP A 30 -0.89 3.63 8.35
C ASP A 30 -1.29 3.00 9.69
N PRO A 31 -0.40 2.22 10.35
CA PRO A 31 -0.77 1.44 11.50
C PRO A 31 -0.74 2.24 12.80
N GLY A 32 -1.88 2.39 13.45
CA GLY A 32 -2.02 2.95 14.80
C GLY A 32 -2.74 2.00 15.75
N TYR A 33 -2.54 2.14 17.06
CA TYR A 33 -3.17 1.24 18.03
C TYR A 33 -4.65 1.54 18.30
N GLY A 34 -5.12 2.75 18.02
CA GLY A 34 -6.52 3.17 18.16
C GLY A 34 -7.24 3.34 16.84
N ARG A 35 -6.44 3.62 15.82
CA ARG A 35 -6.90 3.91 14.47
C ARG A 35 -5.89 3.33 13.49
N VAL A 36 -6.39 2.66 12.48
CA VAL A 36 -5.57 2.14 11.38
C VAL A 36 -6.10 2.75 10.09
N GLY A 37 -5.33 3.64 9.50
CA GLY A 37 -5.63 4.16 8.17
C GLY A 37 -5.37 3.10 7.10
N TRP A 38 -6.24 3.03 6.11
CA TRP A 38 -6.05 2.19 4.94
C TRP A 38 -6.49 2.92 3.67
N GLY A 39 -5.86 2.57 2.55
CA GLY A 39 -6.22 3.13 1.26
C GLY A 39 -5.78 2.25 0.11
N VAL A 40 -6.66 2.05 -0.87
CA VAL A 40 -6.43 1.22 -2.04
C VAL A 40 -6.19 2.12 -3.24
N VAL A 41 -5.03 1.97 -3.87
CA VAL A 41 -4.63 2.67 -5.09
C VAL A 41 -4.36 1.65 -6.17
N GLU A 42 -4.84 1.92 -7.36
CA GLU A 42 -4.64 1.08 -8.54
C GLU A 42 -4.05 1.90 -9.67
N GLY A 43 -3.16 1.28 -10.44
CA GLY A 43 -2.54 1.90 -11.61
C GLY A 43 -1.06 1.61 -11.71
N ARG A 44 -0.37 2.45 -12.48
CA ARG A 44 1.07 2.35 -12.72
C ARG A 44 1.71 3.74 -12.74
N ARG A 45 2.83 3.88 -12.05
CA ARG A 45 3.70 5.07 -12.03
C ARG A 45 2.97 6.43 -11.99
N HIS A 46 2.49 6.92 -13.13
CA HIS A 46 1.95 8.27 -13.28
C HIS A 46 0.42 8.29 -13.50
N GLU A 47 -0.17 7.13 -13.67
CA GLU A 47 -1.61 6.95 -13.88
C GLU A 47 -2.18 6.17 -12.68
N LEU A 48 -2.36 6.87 -11.56
CA LEU A 48 -2.84 6.29 -10.31
C LEU A 48 -4.26 6.75 -10.02
N ALA A 49 -5.11 5.83 -9.59
CA ALA A 49 -6.46 6.11 -9.14
C ALA A 49 -6.70 5.52 -7.75
N SER A 50 -7.31 6.29 -6.86
CA SER A 50 -7.81 5.76 -5.62
C SER A 50 -9.11 4.98 -5.87
N ARG A 51 -9.20 3.80 -5.28
CA ARG A 51 -10.39 2.94 -5.37
C ARG A 51 -11.24 3.03 -4.11
N ALA A 52 -10.59 3.05 -2.95
CA ALA A 52 -11.24 3.18 -1.66
C ALA A 52 -10.24 3.65 -0.61
N TRP A 53 -10.74 4.20 0.48
CA TRP A 53 -9.95 4.52 1.67
C TRP A 53 -10.85 4.61 2.89
N GLY A 54 -10.25 4.47 4.05
CA GLY A 54 -10.97 4.56 5.32
C GLY A 54 -10.05 4.46 6.53
N CYS A 55 -10.69 4.28 7.65
CA CYS A 55 -10.02 4.08 8.93
C CYS A 55 -10.73 2.98 9.72
N ILE A 56 -9.98 2.03 10.23
CA ILE A 56 -10.46 1.07 11.22
C ILE A 56 -10.29 1.77 12.57
N GLU A 57 -11.38 2.03 13.25
CA GLU A 57 -11.38 2.66 14.57
C GLU A 57 -11.83 1.64 15.63
N THR A 58 -11.11 1.58 16.74
CA THR A 58 -11.44 0.73 17.89
C THR A 58 -11.68 1.60 19.12
N ALA A 59 -12.69 1.26 19.90
CA ALA A 59 -13.04 2.03 21.08
C ALA A 59 -11.92 1.96 22.14
N LYS A 60 -11.60 3.10 22.73
CA LYS A 60 -10.50 3.24 23.70
C LYS A 60 -10.71 2.39 24.95
N GLU A 61 -11.96 2.19 25.33
CA GLU A 61 -12.41 1.44 26.50
C GLU A 61 -12.37 -0.08 26.29
N THR A 62 -12.28 -0.52 25.03
CA THR A 62 -12.20 -1.94 24.68
C THR A 62 -10.83 -2.49 25.05
N PRO A 63 -10.76 -3.65 25.75
CA PRO A 63 -9.48 -4.30 26.05
C PRO A 63 -8.66 -4.60 24.81
N MET A 64 -7.33 -4.44 24.90
CA MET A 64 -6.42 -4.58 23.76
C MET A 64 -6.61 -5.86 22.93
N PRO A 65 -6.77 -7.07 23.53
CA PRO A 65 -7.00 -8.28 22.74
C PRO A 65 -8.27 -8.24 21.87
N ALA A 66 -9.33 -7.62 22.37
CA ALA A 66 -10.58 -7.48 21.61
C ALA A 66 -10.42 -6.47 20.46
N ARG A 67 -9.72 -5.34 20.71
CA ARG A 67 -9.36 -4.37 19.66
C ARG A 67 -8.50 -5.01 18.56
N MET A 68 -7.54 -5.83 18.95
CA MET A 68 -6.71 -6.58 18.01
C MET A 68 -7.54 -7.49 17.12
N LEU A 69 -8.54 -8.17 17.69
CA LEU A 69 -9.47 -9.01 16.94
C LEU A 69 -10.34 -8.20 15.97
N GLU A 70 -10.81 -7.01 16.39
CA GLU A 70 -11.55 -6.09 15.52
C GLU A 70 -10.68 -5.65 14.33
N VAL A 71 -9.45 -5.23 14.57
CA VAL A 71 -8.50 -4.85 13.51
C VAL A 71 -8.23 -6.02 12.57
N TRP A 72 -7.99 -7.22 13.10
CA TRP A 72 -7.76 -8.43 12.28
C TRP A 72 -8.95 -8.72 11.36
N ARG A 73 -10.18 -8.72 11.92
CA ARG A 73 -11.40 -8.96 11.14
C ARG A 73 -11.63 -7.90 10.06
N ALA A 74 -11.49 -6.63 10.42
CA ALA A 74 -11.64 -5.52 9.47
C ALA A 74 -10.58 -5.56 8.36
N THR A 75 -9.33 -5.84 8.72
CA THR A 75 -8.24 -5.98 7.73
C THR A 75 -8.54 -7.13 6.76
N ASN A 76 -8.96 -8.30 7.28
CA ASN A 76 -9.33 -9.43 6.43
C ASN A 76 -10.49 -9.08 5.48
N ALA A 77 -11.53 -8.44 5.97
CA ALA A 77 -12.67 -8.02 5.14
C ALA A 77 -12.24 -7.06 4.01
N ILE A 78 -11.35 -6.10 4.30
CA ILE A 78 -10.81 -5.17 3.31
C ILE A 78 -9.97 -5.91 2.26
N LEU A 79 -9.09 -6.84 2.70
CA LEU A 79 -8.26 -7.62 1.79
C LEU A 79 -9.09 -8.55 0.89
N ASP A 80 -10.18 -9.12 1.41
CA ASP A 80 -11.10 -9.97 0.64
C ASP A 80 -11.91 -9.16 -0.38
N GLU A 81 -12.36 -7.96 0.00
CA GLU A 81 -13.13 -7.07 -0.88
C GLU A 81 -12.28 -6.53 -2.03
N TRP A 82 -11.06 -6.06 -1.73
CA TRP A 82 -10.24 -5.34 -2.70
C TRP A 82 -9.21 -6.22 -3.41
N THR A 83 -8.90 -7.38 -2.90
CA THR A 83 -7.93 -8.33 -3.49
C THR A 83 -6.69 -7.64 -4.07
N PRO A 84 -5.90 -6.92 -3.23
CA PRO A 84 -4.72 -6.19 -3.71
C PRO A 84 -3.60 -7.14 -4.14
N ASP A 85 -2.74 -6.69 -5.05
CA ASP A 85 -1.54 -7.40 -5.51
C ASP A 85 -0.35 -7.22 -4.54
N GLY A 86 -0.43 -6.22 -3.65
CA GLY A 86 0.60 -5.94 -2.66
C GLY A 86 0.10 -5.02 -1.54
N MET A 87 0.80 -5.06 -0.41
CA MET A 87 0.58 -4.18 0.73
C MET A 87 1.79 -3.29 0.96
N ALA A 88 1.55 -2.01 1.14
CA ALA A 88 2.54 -1.04 1.60
C ALA A 88 2.21 -0.63 3.03
N ILE A 89 3.15 -0.75 3.96
CA ILE A 89 2.93 -0.40 5.36
C ILE A 89 4.01 0.56 5.85
N GLU A 90 3.61 1.59 6.60
CA GLU A 90 4.56 2.51 7.20
C GLU A 90 5.35 1.81 8.33
N THR A 91 6.68 2.05 8.35
CA THR A 91 7.54 1.51 9.42
C THR A 91 7.31 2.26 10.71
N LEU A 92 7.39 1.53 11.82
CA LEU A 92 7.39 2.14 13.14
C LEU A 92 8.63 2.99 13.35
N TYR A 93 8.41 4.25 13.70
CA TYR A 93 9.47 5.08 14.22
C TYR A 93 9.35 5.11 15.76
N PHE A 94 10.35 4.60 16.46
CA PHE A 94 10.37 4.66 17.90
C PHE A 94 10.44 6.13 18.35
N SER A 95 9.29 6.68 18.71
CA SER A 95 9.19 7.97 19.39
C SER A 95 9.45 7.78 20.90
N LYS A 96 9.46 8.88 21.66
CA LYS A 96 9.75 8.88 23.10
C LYS A 96 8.78 8.01 23.96
N ASN A 97 7.63 7.60 23.41
CA ASN A 97 6.63 6.80 24.13
C ASN A 97 6.70 5.32 23.72
N VAL A 98 7.47 4.53 24.46
CA VAL A 98 7.69 3.10 24.22
C VAL A 98 6.39 2.29 24.31
N THR A 99 5.50 2.61 25.26
CA THR A 99 4.25 1.86 25.47
C THR A 99 3.36 1.93 24.23
N THR A 100 3.18 3.13 23.67
CA THR A 100 2.40 3.31 22.44
C THR A 100 3.07 2.60 21.25
N ALA A 101 4.40 2.65 21.17
CA ALA A 101 5.14 1.96 20.11
C ALA A 101 4.94 0.42 20.17
N MET A 102 4.90 -0.18 21.36
CA MET A 102 4.62 -1.60 21.52
C MET A 102 3.21 -1.96 21.05
N GLN A 103 2.20 -1.18 21.44
CA GLN A 103 0.82 -1.41 21.02
C GLN A 103 0.65 -1.29 19.48
N VAL A 104 1.31 -0.32 18.86
CA VAL A 104 1.32 -0.19 17.40
C VAL A 104 2.05 -1.37 16.74
N ALA A 105 3.13 -1.87 17.35
CA ALA A 105 3.84 -3.06 16.85
C ALA A 105 2.97 -4.33 16.87
N GLU A 106 2.15 -4.51 17.92
CA GLU A 106 1.18 -5.61 18.02
C GLU A 106 0.13 -5.54 16.90
N VAL A 107 -0.49 -4.36 16.71
CA VAL A 107 -1.47 -4.13 15.62
C VAL A 107 -0.83 -4.35 14.25
N ARG A 108 0.37 -3.85 14.05
CA ARG A 108 1.12 -4.04 12.81
C ARG A 108 1.43 -5.51 12.54
N GLY A 109 1.74 -6.29 13.59
CA GLY A 109 1.94 -7.74 13.50
C GLY A 109 0.70 -8.46 12.99
N ILE A 110 -0.48 -8.07 13.45
CA ILE A 110 -1.77 -8.64 13.03
C ILE A 110 -2.07 -8.33 11.57
N ILE A 111 -1.85 -7.11 11.14
CA ILE A 111 -2.05 -6.69 9.74
C ILE A 111 -1.14 -7.49 8.81
N ARG A 112 0.13 -7.66 9.20
CA ARG A 112 1.09 -8.49 8.45
C ARG A 112 0.71 -9.97 8.43
N LEU A 113 0.12 -10.48 9.52
CA LEU A 113 -0.39 -11.84 9.57
C LEU A 113 -1.54 -12.03 8.57
N ALA A 114 -2.50 -11.11 8.52
CA ALA A 114 -3.60 -11.14 7.56
C ALA A 114 -3.12 -11.10 6.10
N ALA A 115 -2.04 -10.36 5.83
CA ALA A 115 -1.39 -10.37 4.52
C ALA A 115 -0.70 -11.72 4.23
N ALA A 116 0.00 -12.29 5.22
CA ALA A 116 0.70 -13.57 5.07
C ALA A 116 -0.25 -14.75 4.84
N GLU A 117 -1.45 -14.76 5.43
CA GLU A 117 -2.50 -15.75 5.19
C GLU A 117 -2.94 -15.80 3.71
N ARG A 118 -2.70 -14.73 2.96
CA ARG A 118 -3.02 -14.58 1.53
C ARG A 118 -1.79 -14.59 0.62
N GLU A 119 -0.62 -14.90 1.16
CA GLU A 119 0.65 -14.80 0.45
C GLU A 119 0.87 -13.41 -0.19
N LEU A 120 0.21 -12.36 0.37
CA LEU A 120 0.27 -11.01 -0.13
C LEU A 120 1.64 -10.38 0.18
N PRO A 121 2.41 -9.94 -0.83
CA PRO A 121 3.69 -9.27 -0.61
C PRO A 121 3.53 -7.99 0.21
N VAL A 122 4.37 -7.80 1.23
CA VAL A 122 4.35 -6.61 2.10
C VAL A 122 5.65 -5.83 1.93
N ALA A 123 5.54 -4.58 1.49
CA ALA A 123 6.65 -3.63 1.43
C ALA A 123 6.55 -2.61 2.58
N GLU A 124 7.69 -2.26 3.17
CA GLU A 124 7.76 -1.36 4.32
C GLU A 124 8.46 -0.05 3.93
N TYR A 125 7.90 1.08 4.33
CA TYR A 125 8.42 2.41 4.00
C TYR A 125 8.57 3.29 5.24
N ALA A 126 9.71 3.93 5.37
CA ALA A 126 9.92 4.93 6.41
C ALA A 126 9.15 6.24 6.08
N PRO A 127 8.72 7.01 7.08
CA PRO A 127 7.96 8.25 6.86
C PRO A 127 8.63 9.22 5.89
N ASN A 128 9.96 9.35 5.93
CA ASN A 128 10.71 10.22 5.03
C ASN A 128 10.74 9.71 3.58
N GLN A 129 10.70 8.39 3.38
CA GLN A 129 10.61 7.78 2.04
C GLN A 129 9.24 8.05 1.43
N ILE A 130 8.15 7.88 2.22
CA ILE A 130 6.78 8.19 1.79
C ILE A 130 6.69 9.67 1.38
N LYS A 131 7.16 10.58 2.24
CA LYS A 131 7.18 12.02 1.94
C LYS A 131 7.94 12.33 0.65
N LEU A 132 9.13 11.77 0.50
CA LEU A 132 9.96 11.98 -0.69
C LEU A 132 9.27 11.47 -1.96
N ALA A 133 8.68 10.27 -1.92
CA ALA A 133 8.02 9.66 -3.06
C ALA A 133 6.77 10.43 -3.52
N VAL A 134 6.02 11.02 -2.58
CA VAL A 134 4.78 11.73 -2.85
C VAL A 134 5.03 13.19 -3.23
N THR A 135 5.95 13.87 -2.54
CA THR A 135 6.13 15.33 -2.67
C THR A 135 7.43 15.77 -3.32
N GLY A 136 8.36 14.85 -3.54
CA GLY A 136 9.74 15.17 -3.95
C GLY A 136 10.62 15.68 -2.80
N SER A 137 10.11 15.77 -1.56
CA SER A 137 10.85 16.27 -0.39
C SER A 137 10.59 15.40 0.85
N GLY A 138 11.62 14.76 1.39
CA GLY A 138 11.52 13.99 2.64
C GLY A 138 11.24 14.85 3.89
N ARG A 139 11.29 16.19 3.78
CA ARG A 139 11.00 17.16 4.85
C ARG A 139 9.61 17.77 4.74
N ALA A 140 8.78 17.34 3.79
CA ALA A 140 7.43 17.85 3.62
C ALA A 140 6.62 17.74 4.92
N ASP A 141 5.82 18.77 5.20
CA ASP A 141 4.88 18.72 6.29
C ASP A 141 3.61 17.91 5.95
N LYS A 142 2.79 17.63 6.95
CA LYS A 142 1.59 16.79 6.77
C LYS A 142 0.62 17.37 5.73
N LYS A 143 0.42 18.68 5.72
CA LYS A 143 -0.50 19.35 4.78
C LYS A 143 0.00 19.24 3.34
N GLN A 144 1.30 19.37 3.14
CA GLN A 144 1.92 19.21 1.82
C GLN A 144 1.75 17.78 1.29
N VAL A 145 1.95 16.76 2.14
CA VAL A 145 1.72 15.35 1.75
C VAL A 145 0.26 15.12 1.37
N GLN A 146 -0.69 15.55 2.20
CA GLN A 146 -2.13 15.40 1.95
C GLN A 146 -2.58 16.08 0.66
N GLU A 147 -2.11 17.30 0.40
CA GLU A 147 -2.42 18.01 -0.84
C GLU A 147 -1.80 17.32 -2.07
N MET A 148 -0.60 16.78 -1.95
CA MET A 148 0.00 16.02 -3.05
C MET A 148 -0.72 14.69 -3.31
N VAL A 149 -1.14 13.96 -2.27
CA VAL A 149 -1.99 12.78 -2.42
C VAL A 149 -3.28 13.12 -3.17
N ARG A 150 -3.95 14.21 -2.78
CA ARG A 150 -5.15 14.70 -3.48
C ARG A 150 -4.90 14.93 -4.97
N ARG A 151 -3.78 15.58 -5.31
CA ARG A 151 -3.42 15.90 -6.72
C ARG A 151 -3.02 14.66 -7.50
N VAL A 152 -2.16 13.82 -6.95
CA VAL A 152 -1.65 12.60 -7.62
C VAL A 152 -2.79 11.63 -7.92
N LEU A 153 -3.76 11.53 -7.02
CA LEU A 153 -4.93 10.66 -7.18
C LEU A 153 -6.15 11.36 -7.79
N ALA A 154 -6.00 12.61 -8.23
CA ALA A 154 -7.05 13.45 -8.83
C ALA A 154 -8.35 13.48 -7.99
N LEU A 155 -8.22 13.61 -6.67
CA LEU A 155 -9.37 13.64 -5.75
C LEU A 155 -9.95 15.04 -5.64
N ASP A 156 -11.27 15.15 -5.48
CA ASP A 156 -11.97 16.43 -5.31
C ASP A 156 -11.59 17.14 -4.00
N ALA A 157 -11.33 16.38 -2.94
CA ALA A 157 -10.95 16.88 -1.64
C ALA A 157 -9.84 16.03 -0.99
N ILE A 158 -9.18 16.60 0.03
CA ILE A 158 -8.22 15.85 0.85
C ILE A 158 -8.95 14.70 1.56
N PRO A 159 -8.44 13.46 1.46
CA PRO A 159 -9.04 12.30 2.12
C PRO A 159 -9.16 12.49 3.63
N ARG A 160 -10.26 12.02 4.19
CA ARG A 160 -10.52 12.03 5.64
C ARG A 160 -10.90 10.62 6.10
N PRO A 161 -10.56 10.25 7.34
CA PRO A 161 -9.70 10.99 8.28
C PRO A 161 -8.23 11.05 7.81
N ASP A 162 -7.39 11.77 8.56
CA ASP A 162 -5.97 12.01 8.21
C ASP A 162 -5.19 10.70 8.02
N ASP A 163 -5.47 9.67 8.83
CA ASP A 163 -4.85 8.35 8.76
C ASP A 163 -5.09 7.68 7.40
N ALA A 164 -6.25 7.92 6.76
CA ALA A 164 -6.56 7.43 5.42
C ALA A 164 -5.70 8.12 4.35
N ALA A 165 -5.43 9.42 4.49
CA ALA A 165 -4.55 10.14 3.58
C ALA A 165 -3.10 9.66 3.71
N ASP A 166 -2.64 9.37 4.93
CA ASP A 166 -1.31 8.85 5.20
C ASP A 166 -1.16 7.41 4.63
N ALA A 167 -2.20 6.59 4.73
CA ALA A 167 -2.25 5.26 4.11
C ALA A 167 -2.23 5.33 2.57
N LEU A 168 -3.00 6.23 1.95
CA LEU A 168 -2.95 6.46 0.50
C LEU A 168 -1.56 6.92 0.05
N ALA A 169 -0.89 7.79 0.83
CA ALA A 169 0.49 8.19 0.57
C ALA A 169 1.45 7.00 0.55
N CYS A 170 1.26 6.04 1.47
CA CYS A 170 2.05 4.82 1.54
C CYS A 170 1.85 3.95 0.28
N ALA A 171 0.60 3.76 -0.19
CA ALA A 171 0.31 3.04 -1.43
C ALA A 171 0.92 3.72 -2.66
N VAL A 172 0.81 5.05 -2.78
CA VAL A 172 1.43 5.86 -3.85
C VAL A 172 2.96 5.69 -3.82
N CYS A 173 3.58 5.72 -2.63
CA CYS A 173 5.01 5.50 -2.47
C CYS A 173 5.44 4.13 -3.04
N HIS A 174 4.68 3.08 -2.77
CA HIS A 174 4.95 1.75 -3.29
C HIS A 174 4.88 1.71 -4.81
N LEU A 175 3.78 2.20 -5.40
CA LEU A 175 3.59 2.21 -6.85
C LEU A 175 4.64 3.04 -7.59
N HIS A 176 5.11 4.14 -7.00
CA HIS A 176 6.22 4.93 -7.55
C HIS A 176 7.59 4.22 -7.43
N SER A 177 7.76 3.27 -6.49
CA SER A 177 9.02 2.53 -6.29
C SER A 177 9.16 1.33 -7.24
N LEU A 178 8.09 0.87 -7.84
CA LEU A 178 8.10 -0.22 -8.82
C LEU A 178 8.76 0.26 -10.13
N ARG A 179 9.74 -0.50 -10.61
CA ARG A 179 10.54 -0.19 -11.81
C ARG A 179 9.99 -0.91 -13.04
#